data_045cb310fa00881173dccdb44e24848e
#
_entry.id   045cb310fa00881173dccdb44e24848e
#
_cell.length_a   1.000
_cell.length_b   1.000
_cell.length_c   1.000
_cell.angle_alpha   90.00
_cell.angle_beta   90.00
_cell.angle_gamma   90.00
#
_symmetry.space_group_name_H-M   'P 1'
#
loop_
_entity.id
_entity.type
_entity.pdbx_description
1 polymer ?
#
loop_
_entity_poly.entity_id
_entity_poly.type
_entity_poly.pdbx_seq_one_letter_code
_entity_poly.pdbx_strand_id
1 'polypeptide(L)'
;MRVLRFSGILQVAVVWLWLITPAHAQLNQPVYPVYDGFYVTEDGTYVISYAYFSHNYETVEVPAGTENEFDSEPVDRLQPTTFRPGHHRFQCVMVVGADFQGGSRWTLSYAGTTTSTSEDMLQYNWEFDDRTQQAVLRDVDIANAPRGVCLNRSPLVRILGLRNGPDGEPPELAVTVGDELRLFGSARDEGLPRNGVLTSEWRAIDGPGNVSFSAQDEPRTLATFDTAGTYELELRATDSVFESTTRVIVHAE
;
A
#
# COMPACT_ATOMS: atom_id res chain seq x y z
N MET A 1 -64.04 -43.73 50.09
CA MET A 1 -63.71 -43.33 48.72
C MET A 1 -62.65 -42.23 48.75
N ARG A 2 -61.40 -42.60 48.45
CA ARG A 2 -60.28 -41.63 48.41
C ARG A 2 -59.95 -41.36 46.96
N VAL A 3 -60.11 -40.08 46.56
CA VAL A 3 -59.75 -39.61 45.20
C VAL A 3 -58.29 -39.16 45.24
N LEU A 4 -57.42 -39.84 44.52
CA LEU A 4 -56.04 -39.42 44.25
C LEU A 4 -56.03 -38.40 43.10
N ARG A 5 -55.51 -37.21 43.38
CA ARG A 5 -55.18 -36.18 42.37
C ARG A 5 -53.73 -36.36 41.96
N PHE A 6 -53.50 -36.72 40.69
CA PHE A 6 -52.16 -36.66 40.05
C PHE A 6 -51.97 -35.25 39.48
N SER A 7 -51.01 -34.52 40.02
CA SER A 7 -50.49 -33.29 39.42
C SER A 7 -49.31 -33.64 38.49
N GLY A 8 -49.55 -33.59 37.21
CA GLY A 8 -48.48 -33.73 36.21
C GLY A 8 -47.73 -32.38 36.05
N ILE A 9 -46.47 -32.37 36.36
CA ILE A 9 -45.57 -31.24 36.05
C ILE A 9 -45.04 -31.46 34.65
N LEU A 10 -45.46 -30.58 33.73
CA LEU A 10 -44.95 -30.55 32.34
C LEU A 10 -43.60 -29.82 32.34
N GLN A 11 -42.49 -30.54 32.25
CA GLN A 11 -41.16 -29.93 32.03
C GLN A 11 -40.99 -29.58 30.58
N VAL A 12 -40.98 -28.28 30.26
CA VAL A 12 -40.62 -27.77 28.95
C VAL A 12 -39.10 -27.70 28.84
N ALA A 13 -38.53 -28.65 28.11
CA ALA A 13 -37.08 -28.61 27.80
C ALA A 13 -36.88 -27.56 26.67
N VAL A 14 -36.28 -26.44 27.04
CA VAL A 14 -35.81 -25.43 26.06
C VAL A 14 -34.52 -25.93 25.47
N VAL A 15 -34.59 -26.44 24.23
CA VAL A 15 -33.42 -26.81 23.44
C VAL A 15 -32.84 -25.54 22.83
N TRP A 16 -31.70 -25.09 23.35
CA TRP A 16 -30.92 -24.03 22.71
C TRP A 16 -30.21 -24.62 21.48
N LEU A 17 -30.77 -24.37 20.30
CA LEU A 17 -30.04 -24.60 19.04
C LEU A 17 -28.97 -23.51 18.92
N TRP A 18 -27.73 -23.90 19.19
CA TRP A 18 -26.57 -23.12 18.79
C TRP A 18 -26.50 -23.15 17.25
N LEU A 19 -26.86 -22.06 16.60
CA LEU A 19 -26.56 -21.85 15.18
C LEU A 19 -25.04 -21.73 15.07
N ILE A 20 -24.36 -22.85 14.83
CA ILE A 20 -22.98 -22.86 14.39
C ILE A 20 -23.00 -22.32 12.97
N THR A 21 -22.85 -20.99 12.81
CA THR A 21 -22.49 -20.44 11.50
C THR A 21 -21.16 -21.04 11.12
N PRO A 22 -21.02 -21.76 10.00
CA PRO A 22 -19.70 -22.21 9.56
C PRO A 22 -18.87 -20.94 9.35
N ALA A 23 -17.83 -20.75 10.17
CA ALA A 23 -16.78 -19.82 9.84
C ALA A 23 -16.21 -20.33 8.51
N HIS A 24 -16.54 -19.65 7.42
CA HIS A 24 -15.87 -19.90 6.16
C HIS A 24 -14.42 -19.46 6.42
N ALA A 25 -13.57 -20.44 6.70
CA ALA A 25 -12.13 -20.19 6.71
C ALA A 25 -11.81 -19.63 5.33
N GLN A 26 -11.51 -18.37 5.25
CA GLN A 26 -11.12 -17.75 4.01
C GLN A 26 -9.81 -18.38 3.60
N LEU A 27 -9.85 -19.18 2.54
CA LEU A 27 -8.65 -19.82 2.02
C LEU A 27 -7.71 -18.73 1.53
N ASN A 28 -6.46 -18.82 1.92
CA ASN A 28 -5.41 -17.97 1.38
C ASN A 28 -5.40 -18.13 -0.14
N GLN A 29 -5.30 -16.99 -0.84
CA GLN A 29 -5.29 -16.93 -2.29
C GLN A 29 -3.86 -16.68 -2.80
N PRO A 30 -3.53 -17.11 -4.02
CA PRO A 30 -2.19 -16.87 -4.59
C PRO A 30 -1.80 -15.40 -4.64
N VAL A 31 -0.49 -15.18 -4.57
CA VAL A 31 0.17 -13.91 -4.90
C VAL A 31 1.04 -14.14 -6.12
N TYR A 32 0.91 -13.28 -7.11
CA TYR A 32 1.61 -13.39 -8.38
C TYR A 32 2.65 -12.28 -8.50
N PRO A 33 3.93 -12.58 -8.71
CA PRO A 33 4.90 -11.59 -9.11
C PRO A 33 4.65 -11.20 -10.56
N VAL A 34 4.82 -9.94 -10.89
CA VAL A 34 4.59 -9.38 -12.22
C VAL A 34 5.81 -8.58 -12.63
N TYR A 35 6.28 -8.77 -13.86
CA TYR A 35 7.27 -7.89 -14.44
C TYR A 35 6.57 -6.67 -15.02
N ASP A 36 6.91 -5.47 -14.52
CA ASP A 36 6.30 -4.21 -14.97
C ASP A 36 6.91 -3.67 -16.24
N GLY A 37 8.21 -3.95 -16.48
CA GLY A 37 8.94 -3.45 -17.63
C GLY A 37 10.28 -2.81 -17.26
N PHE A 38 10.86 -2.08 -18.23
CA PHE A 38 12.17 -1.45 -18.09
C PHE A 38 12.25 -0.08 -18.77
N TYR A 39 13.28 0.64 -18.38
CA TYR A 39 13.80 1.82 -19.05
C TYR A 39 15.30 1.64 -19.28
N VAL A 40 15.82 2.11 -20.38
CA VAL A 40 17.26 2.14 -20.69
C VAL A 40 17.73 3.59 -20.83
N THR A 41 18.78 3.93 -20.10
CA THR A 41 19.42 5.25 -20.19
C THR A 41 20.29 5.37 -21.44
N GLU A 42 20.74 6.58 -21.78
CA GLU A 42 21.63 6.82 -22.92
C GLU A 42 22.97 6.09 -22.81
N ASP A 43 23.46 5.84 -21.59
CA ASP A 43 24.70 5.11 -21.31
C ASP A 43 24.51 3.58 -21.26
N GLY A 44 23.27 3.10 -21.55
CA GLY A 44 22.92 1.68 -21.57
C GLY A 44 22.60 1.07 -20.20
N THR A 45 22.55 1.84 -19.13
CA THR A 45 22.09 1.38 -17.82
C THR A 45 20.59 1.07 -17.88
N TYR A 46 20.17 -0.08 -17.35
CA TYR A 46 18.76 -0.43 -17.25
C TYR A 46 18.19 -0.10 -15.88
N VAL A 47 16.95 0.38 -15.86
CA VAL A 47 16.08 0.42 -14.68
C VAL A 47 14.93 -0.54 -14.93
N ILE A 48 14.85 -1.60 -14.14
CA ILE A 48 13.83 -2.64 -14.26
C ILE A 48 12.88 -2.56 -13.10
N SER A 49 11.63 -2.91 -13.32
CA SER A 49 10.60 -2.82 -12.29
C SER A 49 9.72 -4.07 -12.22
N TYR A 50 9.36 -4.40 -10.99
CA TYR A 50 8.44 -5.49 -10.70
C TYR A 50 7.25 -4.99 -9.88
N ALA A 51 6.14 -5.63 -10.12
CA ALA A 51 4.87 -5.49 -9.44
C ALA A 51 4.49 -6.81 -8.77
N TYR A 52 3.40 -6.79 -8.04
CA TYR A 52 2.70 -8.02 -7.68
C TYR A 52 1.18 -7.83 -7.78
N PHE A 53 0.49 -8.95 -7.87
CA PHE A 53 -0.96 -9.02 -7.73
C PHE A 53 -1.32 -10.03 -6.64
N SER A 54 -2.04 -9.58 -5.60
CA SER A 54 -2.54 -10.43 -4.52
C SER A 54 -4.05 -10.60 -4.63
N HIS A 55 -4.52 -11.84 -4.71
CA HIS A 55 -5.94 -12.18 -4.67
C HIS A 55 -6.51 -12.24 -3.24
N ASN A 56 -5.66 -12.05 -2.23
CA ASN A 56 -6.10 -12.05 -0.84
C ASN A 56 -6.93 -10.80 -0.51
N TYR A 57 -7.80 -10.90 0.48
CA TYR A 57 -8.58 -9.76 1.01
C TYR A 57 -7.82 -9.00 2.10
N GLU A 58 -6.84 -9.66 2.69
CA GLU A 58 -5.96 -9.10 3.72
C GLU A 58 -4.52 -9.10 3.25
N THR A 59 -3.69 -8.32 3.92
CA THR A 59 -2.25 -8.32 3.71
C THR A 59 -1.67 -9.67 4.16
N VAL A 60 -0.83 -10.26 3.31
CA VAL A 60 -0.14 -11.52 3.60
C VAL A 60 1.36 -11.32 3.56
N GLU A 61 2.09 -12.18 4.27
CA GLU A 61 3.55 -12.14 4.32
C GLU A 61 4.14 -13.41 3.70
N VAL A 62 5.15 -13.22 2.85
CA VAL A 62 6.00 -14.28 2.30
C VAL A 62 7.44 -13.81 2.49
N PRO A 63 8.13 -14.28 3.53
CA PRO A 63 9.52 -13.89 3.79
C PRO A 63 10.45 -14.21 2.62
N ALA A 64 11.51 -13.43 2.46
CA ALA A 64 12.56 -13.74 1.48
C ALA A 64 13.18 -15.11 1.77
N GLY A 65 13.42 -15.90 0.73
CA GLY A 65 13.89 -17.28 0.78
C GLY A 65 13.23 -18.12 -0.30
N THR A 66 13.22 -19.43 -0.16
CA THR A 66 12.76 -20.40 -1.19
C THR A 66 11.33 -20.20 -1.68
N GLU A 67 10.49 -19.49 -0.91
CA GLU A 67 9.11 -19.15 -1.32
C GLU A 67 8.99 -17.74 -1.92
N ASN A 68 10.06 -16.93 -1.85
CA ASN A 68 10.12 -15.56 -2.35
C ASN A 68 11.57 -15.21 -2.72
N GLU A 69 11.96 -15.52 -3.94
CA GLU A 69 13.35 -15.37 -4.38
C GLU A 69 13.46 -15.00 -5.86
N PHE A 70 14.62 -14.49 -6.21
CA PHE A 70 15.05 -14.38 -7.61
C PHE A 70 15.82 -15.63 -8.04
N ASP A 71 15.76 -15.97 -9.32
CA ASP A 71 16.40 -17.16 -9.91
C ASP A 71 17.91 -17.02 -10.12
N SER A 72 18.48 -15.86 -9.86
CA SER A 72 19.90 -15.52 -10.00
C SER A 72 20.45 -14.81 -8.76
N GLU A 73 21.71 -15.04 -8.45
CA GLU A 73 22.35 -14.41 -7.29
C GLU A 73 22.49 -12.87 -7.42
N PRO A 74 22.30 -12.15 -6.33
CA PRO A 74 21.77 -12.63 -5.05
C PRO A 74 20.27 -12.98 -5.17
N VAL A 75 19.86 -14.12 -4.62
CA VAL A 75 18.45 -14.56 -4.64
C VAL A 75 17.53 -13.66 -3.81
N ASP A 76 18.07 -13.07 -2.76
CA ASP A 76 17.44 -11.98 -2.01
C ASP A 76 17.93 -10.63 -2.53
N ARG A 77 17.07 -9.94 -3.25
CA ARG A 77 17.32 -8.61 -3.83
C ARG A 77 16.55 -7.51 -3.11
N LEU A 78 16.20 -7.71 -1.85
CA LEU A 78 15.34 -6.81 -1.08
C LEU A 78 13.91 -6.71 -1.66
N GLN A 79 13.44 -7.74 -2.37
CA GLN A 79 12.09 -7.80 -2.90
C GLN A 79 11.04 -7.71 -1.78
N PRO A 80 9.81 -7.28 -2.08
CA PRO A 80 8.71 -7.24 -1.12
C PRO A 80 8.50 -8.56 -0.40
N THR A 81 8.23 -8.49 0.90
CA THR A 81 7.85 -9.62 1.74
C THR A 81 6.42 -9.52 2.26
N THR A 82 5.81 -8.35 2.09
CA THR A 82 4.43 -8.04 2.50
C THR A 82 3.60 -7.70 1.28
N PHE A 83 2.46 -8.38 1.11
CA PHE A 83 1.62 -8.31 -0.08
C PHE A 83 0.20 -7.89 0.29
N ARG A 84 -0.13 -6.64 0.00
CA ARG A 84 -1.48 -6.06 0.18
C ARG A 84 -2.44 -6.55 -0.90
N PRO A 85 -3.76 -6.61 -0.64
CA PRO A 85 -4.76 -6.95 -1.65
C PRO A 85 -4.66 -6.12 -2.92
N GLY A 86 -4.85 -6.76 -4.08
CA GLY A 86 -4.92 -6.11 -5.39
C GLY A 86 -3.59 -5.99 -6.12
N HIS A 87 -3.55 -5.12 -7.14
CA HIS A 87 -2.40 -4.90 -8.01
C HIS A 87 -1.55 -3.73 -7.51
N HIS A 88 -0.28 -3.99 -7.28
CA HIS A 88 0.70 -3.01 -6.80
C HIS A 88 1.87 -2.93 -7.76
N ARG A 89 1.92 -1.86 -8.55
CA ARG A 89 3.00 -1.60 -9.50
C ARG A 89 4.23 -0.99 -8.83
N PHE A 90 5.39 -1.18 -9.45
CA PHE A 90 6.68 -0.55 -9.06
C PHE A 90 7.10 -0.86 -7.62
N GLN A 91 6.85 -2.09 -7.17
CA GLN A 91 7.14 -2.50 -5.80
C GLN A 91 8.59 -2.95 -5.59
N CYS A 92 9.29 -3.26 -6.66
CA CYS A 92 10.72 -3.47 -6.67
C CYS A 92 11.29 -2.82 -7.93
N VAL A 93 11.92 -1.68 -7.77
CA VAL A 93 12.65 -0.99 -8.83
C VAL A 93 14.13 -1.23 -8.63
N MET A 94 14.82 -1.74 -9.63
CA MET A 94 16.26 -2.03 -9.58
C MET A 94 17.00 -1.31 -10.69
N VAL A 95 18.19 -0.82 -10.38
CA VAL A 95 19.14 -0.35 -11.39
C VAL A 95 20.16 -1.47 -11.64
N VAL A 96 20.33 -1.86 -12.90
CA VAL A 96 21.26 -2.90 -13.34
C VAL A 96 22.19 -2.36 -14.43
N GLY A 97 23.36 -2.99 -14.60
CA GLY A 97 24.35 -2.51 -15.55
C GLY A 97 23.96 -2.71 -17.02
N ALA A 98 24.72 -2.10 -17.93
CA ALA A 98 24.53 -2.22 -19.38
C ALA A 98 24.79 -3.65 -19.90
N ASP A 99 25.43 -4.49 -19.10
CA ASP A 99 25.65 -5.92 -19.37
C ASP A 99 24.48 -6.82 -19.01
N PHE A 100 23.40 -6.25 -18.46
CA PHE A 100 22.17 -7.00 -18.15
C PHE A 100 21.54 -7.56 -19.42
N GLN A 101 21.35 -8.87 -19.45
CA GLN A 101 20.79 -9.59 -20.62
C GLN A 101 19.32 -10.03 -20.41
N GLY A 102 18.66 -9.56 -19.34
CA GLY A 102 17.39 -10.11 -18.90
C GLY A 102 17.59 -11.33 -17.97
N GLY A 103 16.51 -12.06 -17.71
CA GLY A 103 16.62 -13.32 -16.95
C GLY A 103 16.76 -13.17 -15.44
N SER A 104 16.29 -12.07 -14.85
CA SER A 104 16.15 -11.94 -13.40
C SER A 104 14.69 -12.17 -13.01
N ARG A 105 14.28 -13.44 -12.94
CA ARG A 105 12.90 -13.81 -12.63
C ARG A 105 12.66 -13.81 -11.14
N TRP A 106 11.62 -13.11 -10.74
CA TRP A 106 11.09 -13.18 -9.39
C TRP A 106 10.07 -14.31 -9.29
N THR A 107 10.26 -15.20 -8.31
CA THR A 107 9.39 -16.33 -8.03
C THR A 107 8.72 -16.18 -6.67
N LEU A 108 7.43 -16.43 -6.62
CA LEU A 108 6.63 -16.48 -5.39
C LEU A 108 5.90 -17.81 -5.29
N SER A 109 5.97 -18.43 -4.12
CA SER A 109 5.22 -19.63 -3.73
C SER A 109 4.32 -19.28 -2.55
N TYR A 110 3.01 -19.23 -2.77
CA TYR A 110 2.04 -18.94 -1.72
C TYR A 110 0.71 -19.67 -1.97
N ALA A 111 0.06 -20.13 -0.90
CA ALA A 111 -1.22 -20.85 -0.96
C ALA A 111 -1.21 -22.05 -1.93
N GLY A 112 -0.08 -22.77 -2.00
CA GLY A 112 0.07 -23.96 -2.87
C GLY A 112 0.28 -23.63 -4.35
N THR A 113 0.48 -22.36 -4.70
CA THR A 113 0.74 -21.91 -6.07
C THR A 113 2.13 -21.28 -6.15
N THR A 114 2.94 -21.73 -7.11
CA THR A 114 4.25 -21.15 -7.44
C THR A 114 4.17 -20.51 -8.80
N THR A 115 4.55 -19.23 -8.89
CA THR A 115 4.56 -18.45 -10.13
C THR A 115 5.82 -17.62 -10.23
N SER A 116 6.27 -17.36 -11.46
CA SER A 116 7.44 -16.55 -11.75
C SER A 116 7.12 -15.49 -12.79
N THR A 117 7.87 -14.40 -12.78
CA THR A 117 7.82 -13.38 -13.84
C THR A 117 8.36 -13.90 -15.17
N SER A 118 8.14 -13.17 -16.27
CA SER A 118 8.61 -13.52 -17.61
C SER A 118 10.14 -13.70 -17.68
N GLU A 119 10.59 -14.56 -18.57
CA GLU A 119 12.01 -14.72 -18.95
C GLU A 119 12.46 -13.65 -19.94
N ASP A 120 11.59 -13.29 -20.86
CA ASP A 120 11.88 -12.33 -21.96
C ASP A 120 11.65 -10.89 -21.48
N MET A 121 12.57 -10.39 -20.66
CA MET A 121 12.39 -9.11 -19.98
C MET A 121 12.69 -7.88 -20.85
N LEU A 122 13.60 -7.99 -21.84
CA LEU A 122 14.08 -6.85 -22.63
C LEU A 122 13.39 -6.74 -24.00
N GLN A 123 12.15 -7.17 -24.11
CA GLN A 123 11.37 -6.97 -25.34
C GLN A 123 10.81 -5.55 -25.38
N TYR A 124 10.78 -4.95 -26.58
CA TYR A 124 10.31 -3.58 -26.82
C TYR A 124 8.93 -3.27 -26.21
N ASN A 125 8.02 -4.23 -26.19
CA ASN A 125 6.69 -4.05 -25.60
C ASN A 125 6.70 -3.92 -24.06
N TRP A 126 7.82 -4.17 -23.41
CA TRP A 126 8.03 -3.95 -21.98
C TRP A 126 8.78 -2.65 -21.66
N GLU A 127 9.27 -1.93 -22.67
CA GLU A 127 9.88 -0.63 -22.48
C GLU A 127 8.84 0.39 -22.00
N PHE A 128 9.19 1.16 -20.98
CA PHE A 128 8.26 2.15 -20.41
C PHE A 128 8.06 3.33 -21.35
N ASP A 129 6.81 3.75 -21.51
CA ASP A 129 6.47 5.05 -22.05
C ASP A 129 6.92 6.18 -21.10
N ASP A 130 6.98 7.41 -21.61
CA ASP A 130 7.46 8.60 -20.88
C ASP A 130 6.72 8.81 -19.55
N ARG A 131 5.43 8.55 -19.51
CA ARG A 131 4.62 8.71 -18.30
C ARG A 131 4.95 7.65 -17.26
N THR A 132 5.15 6.42 -17.67
CA THR A 132 5.54 5.32 -16.80
C THR A 132 6.96 5.53 -16.30
N GLN A 133 7.89 5.99 -17.15
CA GLN A 133 9.25 6.35 -16.75
C GLN A 133 9.24 7.37 -15.61
N GLN A 134 8.48 8.47 -15.72
CA GLN A 134 8.37 9.47 -14.65
C GLN A 134 7.92 8.86 -13.31
N ALA A 135 6.99 7.90 -13.35
CA ALA A 135 6.50 7.25 -12.13
C ALA A 135 7.53 6.28 -11.53
N VAL A 136 8.26 5.54 -12.38
CA VAL A 136 9.27 4.57 -11.95
C VAL A 136 10.54 5.26 -11.48
N LEU A 137 10.98 6.30 -12.19
CA LEU A 137 12.23 7.03 -11.89
C LEU A 137 12.07 8.09 -10.80
N ARG A 138 10.85 8.27 -10.28
CA ARG A 138 10.64 9.19 -9.16
C ARG A 138 11.56 8.83 -7.99
N ASP A 139 12.37 9.79 -7.57
CA ASP A 139 13.34 9.68 -6.48
C ASP A 139 14.46 8.62 -6.70
N VAL A 140 14.68 8.19 -7.94
CA VAL A 140 15.75 7.24 -8.29
C VAL A 140 16.99 8.00 -8.76
N ASP A 141 18.04 7.98 -7.96
CA ASP A 141 19.39 8.43 -8.36
C ASP A 141 20.11 7.28 -9.09
N ILE A 142 19.90 7.18 -10.41
CA ILE A 142 20.44 6.09 -11.22
C ILE A 142 21.98 6.00 -11.10
N ALA A 143 22.66 7.13 -10.97
CA ALA A 143 24.13 7.18 -10.95
C ALA A 143 24.68 6.54 -9.66
N ASN A 144 24.05 6.77 -8.52
CA ASN A 144 24.53 6.34 -7.20
C ASN A 144 23.72 5.17 -6.61
N ALA A 145 22.66 4.72 -7.28
CA ALA A 145 21.84 3.62 -6.79
C ALA A 145 22.63 2.32 -6.65
N PRO A 146 22.42 1.54 -5.58
CA PRO A 146 22.94 0.19 -5.50
C PRO A 146 22.42 -0.66 -6.66
N ARG A 147 23.28 -1.52 -7.21
CA ARG A 147 22.97 -2.31 -8.41
C ARG A 147 22.36 -3.65 -8.05
N GLY A 148 21.33 -4.05 -8.82
CA GLY A 148 20.76 -5.38 -8.77
C GLY A 148 19.92 -5.70 -7.53
N VAL A 149 19.49 -4.69 -6.77
CA VAL A 149 18.59 -4.82 -5.61
C VAL A 149 17.44 -3.83 -5.71
N CYS A 150 16.31 -4.16 -5.10
CA CYS A 150 15.16 -3.27 -5.02
C CYS A 150 15.53 -2.02 -4.21
N LEU A 151 15.21 -0.85 -4.76
CA LEU A 151 15.53 0.44 -4.16
C LEU A 151 14.47 0.83 -3.14
N ASN A 152 14.91 1.35 -2.00
CA ASN A 152 14.05 2.13 -1.13
C ASN A 152 13.74 3.48 -1.79
N ARG A 153 12.48 3.87 -1.83
CA ARG A 153 12.02 5.13 -2.44
C ARG A 153 11.10 5.87 -1.48
N SER A 154 10.95 7.17 -1.70
CA SER A 154 10.06 7.98 -0.85
C SER A 154 8.62 7.44 -0.86
N PRO A 155 7.94 7.38 0.28
CA PRO A 155 6.54 6.96 0.35
C PRO A 155 5.64 7.75 -0.61
N LEU A 156 4.64 7.12 -1.18
CA LEU A 156 3.65 7.77 -2.02
C LEU A 156 2.48 8.27 -1.17
N VAL A 157 2.40 9.58 -0.99
CA VAL A 157 1.35 10.24 -0.21
C VAL A 157 0.36 10.93 -1.13
N ARG A 158 -0.94 10.76 -0.91
CA ARG A 158 -2.00 11.37 -1.71
C ARG A 158 -3.24 11.66 -0.87
N ILE A 159 -4.02 12.64 -1.31
CA ILE A 159 -5.40 12.84 -0.84
C ILE A 159 -6.33 12.29 -1.92
N LEU A 160 -7.05 11.23 -1.59
CA LEU A 160 -7.86 10.49 -2.56
C LEU A 160 -9.10 11.30 -2.98
N GLY A 161 -9.42 11.25 -4.27
CA GLY A 161 -10.55 11.99 -4.84
C GLY A 161 -10.27 13.44 -5.17
N LEU A 162 -9.13 13.97 -4.76
CA LEU A 162 -8.69 15.33 -5.05
C LEU A 162 -7.50 15.33 -6.02
N ARG A 163 -7.35 16.43 -6.74
CA ARG A 163 -6.21 16.67 -7.65
C ARG A 163 -5.66 18.05 -7.39
N ASN A 164 -4.36 18.17 -7.45
CA ASN A 164 -3.71 19.47 -7.45
C ASN A 164 -4.14 20.29 -8.67
N GLY A 165 -4.14 21.60 -8.51
CA GLY A 165 -4.33 22.57 -9.58
C GLY A 165 -3.27 22.43 -10.68
N PRO A 166 -3.43 23.18 -11.81
CA PRO A 166 -2.55 23.09 -12.98
C PRO A 166 -1.08 23.37 -12.67
N ASP A 167 -0.82 24.30 -11.74
CA ASP A 167 0.53 24.70 -11.33
C ASP A 167 1.00 23.99 -10.04
N GLY A 168 0.30 22.89 -9.65
CA GLY A 168 0.62 22.10 -8.47
C GLY A 168 0.04 22.61 -7.16
N GLU A 169 -0.87 23.59 -7.23
CA GLU A 169 -1.54 24.13 -6.04
C GLU A 169 -2.30 23.03 -5.31
N PRO A 170 -2.29 23.05 -3.95
CA PRO A 170 -3.07 22.13 -3.16
C PRO A 170 -4.57 22.19 -3.52
N PRO A 171 -5.28 21.05 -3.50
CA PRO A 171 -6.72 21.05 -3.68
C PRO A 171 -7.42 21.76 -2.51
N GLU A 172 -8.64 22.25 -2.76
CA GLU A 172 -9.42 23.00 -1.78
C GLU A 172 -10.65 22.19 -1.34
N LEU A 173 -11.01 22.34 -0.06
CA LEU A 173 -12.21 21.80 0.57
C LEU A 173 -12.91 22.89 1.37
N ALA A 174 -14.23 22.73 1.62
CA ALA A 174 -14.98 23.60 2.49
C ALA A 174 -15.70 22.79 3.57
N VAL A 175 -15.89 23.40 4.75
CA VAL A 175 -16.58 22.80 5.89
C VAL A 175 -17.18 23.90 6.77
N THR A 176 -18.33 23.65 7.43
CA THR A 176 -18.84 24.52 8.47
C THR A 176 -18.05 24.34 9.77
N VAL A 177 -17.76 25.46 10.44
CA VAL A 177 -17.06 25.43 11.76
C VAL A 177 -17.86 24.56 12.74
N GLY A 178 -17.15 23.62 13.37
CA GLY A 178 -17.73 22.65 14.30
C GLY A 178 -18.23 21.35 13.66
N ASP A 179 -18.38 21.31 12.33
CA ASP A 179 -18.70 20.08 11.61
C ASP A 179 -17.45 19.24 11.35
N GLU A 180 -17.64 17.93 11.13
CA GLU A 180 -16.57 16.99 10.80
C GLU A 180 -16.29 16.96 9.29
N LEU A 181 -15.05 17.28 8.90
CA LEU A 181 -14.53 17.11 7.55
C LEU A 181 -13.81 15.76 7.42
N ARG A 182 -14.24 14.93 6.46
CA ARG A 182 -13.55 13.67 6.16
C ARG A 182 -12.34 13.90 5.28
N LEU A 183 -11.17 13.52 5.77
CA LEU A 183 -9.91 13.53 5.03
C LEU A 183 -9.57 12.10 4.58
N PHE A 184 -9.54 11.88 3.27
CA PHE A 184 -9.24 10.59 2.65
C PHE A 184 -7.79 10.55 2.18
N GLY A 185 -6.85 10.55 3.11
CA GLY A 185 -5.44 10.35 2.80
C GLY A 185 -5.10 8.91 2.43
N SER A 186 -3.95 8.74 1.81
CA SER A 186 -3.32 7.45 1.53
C SER A 186 -1.81 7.62 1.60
N ALA A 187 -1.15 6.77 2.38
CA ALA A 187 0.29 6.61 2.39
C ALA A 187 0.62 5.18 1.95
N ARG A 188 1.53 5.02 1.01
CA ARG A 188 1.94 3.71 0.47
C ARG A 188 3.44 3.71 0.26
N ASP A 189 4.00 2.54 0.43
CA ASP A 189 5.42 2.27 0.30
C ASP A 189 5.64 0.87 -0.27
N GLU A 190 6.83 0.59 -0.80
CA GLU A 190 7.23 -0.73 -1.26
C GLU A 190 7.66 -1.68 -0.13
N GLY A 191 7.76 -1.19 1.13
CA GLY A 191 8.12 -1.97 2.30
C GLY A 191 9.63 -2.01 2.59
N LEU A 192 10.36 -1.00 2.10
CA LEU A 192 11.77 -0.80 2.41
C LEU A 192 11.98 0.46 3.28
N PRO A 193 13.04 0.51 4.10
CA PRO A 193 13.88 -0.64 4.45
C PRO A 193 13.07 -1.70 5.20
N ARG A 194 13.39 -3.00 5.08
CA ARG A 194 12.61 -4.11 5.67
C ARG A 194 12.37 -3.99 7.19
N ASN A 195 13.20 -3.25 7.90
CA ASN A 195 13.03 -2.97 9.33
C ASN A 195 12.36 -1.61 9.60
N GLY A 196 12.02 -0.87 8.55
CA GLY A 196 11.30 0.39 8.63
C GLY A 196 9.79 0.15 8.84
N VAL A 197 9.15 1.11 9.46
CA VAL A 197 7.70 1.15 9.61
C VAL A 197 7.19 2.39 8.91
N LEU A 198 6.33 2.20 7.93
CA LEU A 198 5.65 3.33 7.31
C LEU A 198 4.71 3.96 8.35
N THR A 199 4.96 5.21 8.68
CA THR A 199 4.11 6.01 9.56
C THR A 199 3.54 7.20 8.81
N SER A 200 2.40 7.71 9.25
CA SER A 200 1.77 8.90 8.69
C SER A 200 1.27 9.82 9.79
N GLU A 201 1.12 11.10 9.47
CA GLU A 201 0.62 12.10 10.40
C GLU A 201 -0.06 13.25 9.65
N TRP A 202 -1.25 13.64 10.11
CA TRP A 202 -1.89 14.87 9.71
C TRP A 202 -1.49 16.03 10.62
N ARG A 203 -1.21 17.20 10.03
CA ARG A 203 -0.90 18.42 10.77
C ARG A 203 -1.62 19.60 10.15
N ALA A 204 -2.08 20.53 10.98
CA ALA A 204 -2.37 21.89 10.54
C ALA A 204 -1.05 22.67 10.52
N ILE A 205 -0.64 23.15 9.36
CA ILE A 205 0.61 23.90 9.18
C ILE A 205 0.38 25.40 9.12
N ASP A 206 -0.86 25.81 8.80
CA ASP A 206 -1.30 27.20 8.87
C ASP A 206 -2.81 27.26 9.16
N GLY A 207 -3.27 28.37 9.76
CA GLY A 207 -4.68 28.61 10.03
C GLY A 207 -4.94 29.53 11.23
N PRO A 208 -6.17 30.11 11.33
CA PRO A 208 -6.50 31.08 12.39
C PRO A 208 -6.81 30.45 13.75
N GLY A 209 -7.04 29.14 13.83
CA GLY A 209 -7.45 28.44 15.05
C GLY A 209 -6.91 27.01 15.14
N ASN A 210 -7.51 26.23 16.04
CA ASN A 210 -7.06 24.85 16.24
C ASN A 210 -7.83 23.89 15.32
N VAL A 211 -7.13 22.83 14.90
CA VAL A 211 -7.71 21.69 14.19
C VAL A 211 -7.55 20.45 15.07
N SER A 212 -8.65 19.73 15.29
CA SER A 212 -8.65 18.46 16.00
C SER A 212 -8.85 17.32 15.01
N PHE A 213 -8.01 16.28 15.11
CA PHE A 213 -8.11 15.08 14.29
C PHE A 213 -8.61 13.89 15.12
N SER A 214 -9.54 13.09 14.59
CA SER A 214 -10.03 11.89 15.28
C SER A 214 -8.97 10.79 15.38
N ALA A 215 -8.08 10.70 14.39
CA ALA A 215 -6.92 9.81 14.33
C ALA A 215 -5.83 10.54 13.53
N GLN A 216 -4.94 11.23 14.23
CA GLN A 216 -3.92 12.09 13.63
C GLN A 216 -2.84 11.27 12.89
N ASP A 217 -2.56 10.08 13.38
CA ASP A 217 -1.55 9.13 12.89
C ASP A 217 -2.06 8.20 11.77
N GLU A 218 -3.34 8.33 11.40
CA GLU A 218 -3.93 7.55 10.32
C GLU A 218 -4.11 8.40 9.06
N PRO A 219 -3.86 7.86 7.86
CA PRO A 219 -4.08 8.62 6.62
C PRO A 219 -5.53 9.05 6.42
N ARG A 220 -6.48 8.29 6.97
CA ARG A 220 -7.91 8.60 6.94
C ARG A 220 -8.37 9.04 8.31
N THR A 221 -8.85 10.28 8.39
CA THR A 221 -9.26 10.89 9.66
C THR A 221 -10.45 11.83 9.46
N LEU A 222 -11.05 12.26 10.56
CA LEU A 222 -11.99 13.37 10.60
C LEU A 222 -11.28 14.57 11.20
N ALA A 223 -11.43 15.74 10.60
CA ALA A 223 -10.91 17.00 11.10
C ALA A 223 -12.06 17.93 11.50
N THR A 224 -11.95 18.62 12.65
CA THR A 224 -12.88 19.66 13.10
C THR A 224 -12.10 20.95 13.37
N PHE A 225 -12.74 22.10 13.10
CA PHE A 225 -12.16 23.43 13.15
C PHE A 225 -12.92 24.26 14.19
N ASP A 226 -12.21 24.95 15.07
CA ASP A 226 -12.80 25.76 16.13
C ASP A 226 -13.05 27.22 15.72
N THR A 227 -12.46 27.67 14.63
CA THR A 227 -12.49 29.07 14.17
C THR A 227 -12.70 29.13 12.66
N ALA A 228 -13.48 30.08 12.17
CA ALA A 228 -13.66 30.33 10.75
C ALA A 228 -12.39 30.90 10.11
N GLY A 229 -12.12 30.47 8.88
CA GLY A 229 -11.00 30.95 8.07
C GLY A 229 -10.38 29.88 7.20
N THR A 230 -9.24 30.20 6.60
CA THR A 230 -8.52 29.30 5.71
C THR A 230 -7.41 28.58 6.47
N TYR A 231 -7.37 27.26 6.34
CA TYR A 231 -6.36 26.39 6.93
C TYR A 231 -5.56 25.67 5.85
N GLU A 232 -4.29 25.43 6.11
CA GLU A 232 -3.48 24.53 5.33
C GLU A 232 -3.18 23.29 6.16
N LEU A 233 -3.65 22.13 5.67
CA LEU A 233 -3.39 20.83 6.30
C LEU A 233 -2.39 20.04 5.47
N GLU A 234 -1.50 19.33 6.14
CA GLU A 234 -0.48 18.48 5.55
C GLU A 234 -0.63 17.04 6.03
N LEU A 235 -0.68 16.08 5.10
CA LEU A 235 -0.45 14.67 5.37
C LEU A 235 1.01 14.37 5.06
N ARG A 236 1.76 13.96 6.06
CA ARG A 236 3.13 13.51 6.00
C ARG A 236 3.18 11.99 6.11
N ALA A 237 4.11 11.33 5.42
CA ALA A 237 4.46 9.93 5.68
C ALA A 237 5.97 9.72 5.59
N THR A 238 6.48 8.77 6.36
CA THR A 238 7.90 8.39 6.36
C THR A 238 8.06 6.88 6.59
N ASP A 239 9.05 6.30 5.90
CA ASP A 239 9.52 4.92 6.08
C ASP A 239 10.70 4.83 7.07
N SER A 240 11.02 5.91 7.76
CA SER A 240 12.17 6.15 8.63
C SER A 240 13.47 6.59 7.91
N VAL A 241 13.54 6.51 6.59
CA VAL A 241 14.67 6.96 5.76
C VAL A 241 14.26 8.15 4.89
N PHE A 242 13.13 8.00 4.21
CA PHE A 242 12.57 9.03 3.34
C PHE A 242 11.25 9.56 3.89
N GLU A 243 10.90 10.73 3.42
CA GLU A 243 9.67 11.43 3.80
C GLU A 243 9.00 12.00 2.56
N SER A 244 7.67 11.98 2.58
CA SER A 244 6.84 12.65 1.58
C SER A 244 5.66 13.33 2.23
N THR A 245 5.21 14.42 1.62
CA THR A 245 4.05 15.17 2.09
C THR A 245 3.06 15.46 0.95
N THR A 246 1.82 15.72 1.31
CA THR A 246 0.79 16.30 0.44
C THR A 246 -0.09 17.23 1.25
N ARG A 247 -0.67 18.24 0.60
CA ARG A 247 -1.38 19.32 1.28
C ARG A 247 -2.79 19.50 0.75
N VAL A 248 -3.65 20.09 1.56
CA VAL A 248 -4.99 20.52 1.21
C VAL A 248 -5.31 21.84 1.91
N ILE A 249 -5.94 22.75 1.19
CA ILE A 249 -6.49 23.97 1.75
C ILE A 249 -7.94 23.70 2.20
N VAL A 250 -8.30 24.16 3.40
CA VAL A 250 -9.65 24.01 3.94
C VAL A 250 -10.21 25.38 4.30
N HIS A 251 -11.37 25.72 3.74
CA HIS A 251 -12.14 26.90 4.09
C HIS A 251 -13.20 26.51 5.12
N ALA A 252 -12.98 26.89 6.39
CA ALA A 252 -13.94 26.71 7.48
C ALA A 252 -14.83 27.96 7.59
N GLU A 253 -16.15 27.81 7.44
CA GLU A 253 -17.14 28.90 7.39
C GLU A 253 -18.20 28.77 8.49
#